data_0bc015999097cfda587888f74b51139e
#
_entry.id   0bc015999097cfda587888f74b51139e
#
_cell.length_a   1.000
_cell.length_b   1.000
_cell.length_c   1.000
_cell.angle_alpha   90.00
_cell.angle_beta   90.00
_cell.angle_gamma   90.00
#
_symmetry.space_group_name_H-M   'P 1'
#
loop_
_entity.id
_entity.type
_entity.pdbx_description
1 polymer ?
#
loop_
_entity_poly.entity_id
_entity_poly.type
_entity_poly.pdbx_seq_one_letter_code
_entity_poly.pdbx_strand_id
1 'polypeptide(L)'
;DVLGGGALIPQGSRRFAALRLQALADGLMDAAVLQMYEIRWRPEEHRVEKWVAHQKGKVARALDEAERSLDAAPAAPIHVGHIALACALGYLDLRFEGQWRNDHPKLVAWLDDFARRVPAFEATRM
;
A
#
# COMPACT_ATOMS: atom_id res chain seq x y z
N ASP A 1 -6.26 -8.64 17.24
CA ASP A 1 -7.06 -9.53 16.41
C ASP A 1 -7.68 -10.69 17.21
N VAL A 2 -6.90 -11.35 18.08
CA VAL A 2 -7.41 -12.48 18.92
C VAL A 2 -8.59 -12.05 19.77
N LEU A 3 -8.52 -10.91 20.46
CA LEU A 3 -9.61 -10.37 21.27
C LEU A 3 -10.83 -9.95 20.44
N GLY A 4 -10.61 -9.60 19.17
CA GLY A 4 -11.66 -9.24 18.20
C GLY A 4 -12.21 -10.45 17.40
N GLY A 5 -11.91 -11.67 17.81
CA GLY A 5 -12.40 -12.88 17.13
C GLY A 5 -11.55 -13.40 15.98
N GLY A 6 -10.35 -12.85 15.76
CA GLY A 6 -9.39 -13.37 14.78
C GLY A 6 -9.76 -13.12 13.31
N ALA A 7 -10.54 -12.08 13.03
CA ALA A 7 -11.09 -11.84 11.69
C ALA A 7 -10.07 -11.33 10.66
N LEU A 8 -9.04 -10.60 11.10
CA LEU A 8 -8.13 -9.87 10.23
C LEU A 8 -6.82 -10.61 9.93
N ILE A 9 -6.37 -11.48 10.82
CA ILE A 9 -5.17 -12.29 10.63
C ILE A 9 -5.57 -13.76 10.48
N PRO A 10 -5.60 -14.29 9.25
CA PRO A 10 -6.02 -15.66 9.01
C PRO A 10 -5.09 -16.66 9.69
N GLN A 11 -5.61 -17.84 9.99
CA GLN A 11 -4.84 -18.95 10.54
C GLN A 11 -4.28 -19.86 9.45
N GLY A 12 -3.33 -20.74 9.81
CA GLY A 12 -2.75 -21.69 8.89
C GLY A 12 -1.89 -21.05 7.80
N SER A 13 -1.88 -21.64 6.63
CA SER A 13 -1.01 -21.24 5.49
C SER A 13 -1.29 -19.81 4.99
N ARG A 14 -2.52 -19.35 5.10
CA ARG A 14 -2.90 -17.98 4.70
C ARG A 14 -2.35 -16.88 5.59
N ARG A 15 -1.93 -17.22 6.81
CA ARG A 15 -1.35 -16.26 7.76
C ARG A 15 -0.10 -15.59 7.22
N PHE A 16 0.82 -16.37 6.67
CA PHE A 16 2.08 -15.83 6.14
C PHE A 16 1.86 -14.94 4.92
N ALA A 17 0.94 -15.30 4.06
CA ALA A 17 0.58 -14.46 2.90
C ALA A 17 0.01 -13.09 3.34
N ALA A 18 -0.86 -13.08 4.33
CA ALA A 18 -1.44 -11.85 4.88
C ALA A 18 -0.38 -10.95 5.53
N LEU A 19 0.49 -11.51 6.36
CA LEU A 19 1.57 -10.78 7.02
C LEU A 19 2.65 -10.30 6.03
N ARG A 20 2.96 -11.10 5.00
CA ARG A 20 3.87 -10.70 3.93
C ARG A 20 3.32 -9.48 3.16
N LEU A 21 2.05 -9.50 2.80
CA LEU A 21 1.42 -8.37 2.11
C LEU A 21 1.39 -7.12 3.00
N GLN A 22 1.10 -7.27 4.29
CA GLN A 22 1.19 -6.18 5.25
C GLN A 22 2.59 -5.58 5.28
N ALA A 23 3.63 -6.41 5.45
CA ALA A 23 5.02 -5.94 5.49
C ALA A 23 5.46 -5.24 4.19
N LEU A 24 4.99 -5.72 3.04
CA LEU A 24 5.24 -5.08 1.74
C LEU A 24 4.59 -3.69 1.68
N ALA A 25 3.33 -3.57 2.11
CA ALA A 25 2.60 -2.31 2.13
C ALA A 25 3.19 -1.31 3.13
N ASP A 26 3.59 -1.78 4.31
CA ASP A 26 4.26 -0.95 5.33
C ASP A 26 5.59 -0.40 4.78
N GLY A 27 6.40 -1.24 4.16
CA GLY A 27 7.67 -0.82 3.54
C GLY A 27 7.49 0.15 2.36
N LEU A 28 6.42 -0.01 1.58
CA LEU A 28 6.01 0.94 0.54
C LEU A 28 5.65 2.30 1.16
N MET A 29 4.82 2.29 2.19
CA MET A 29 4.37 3.48 2.89
C MET A 29 5.55 4.24 3.51
N ASP A 30 6.44 3.55 4.22
CA ASP A 30 7.64 4.13 4.83
C ASP A 30 8.51 4.83 3.77
N ALA A 31 8.77 4.18 2.64
CA ALA A 31 9.56 4.76 1.56
C ALA A 31 8.87 5.97 0.92
N ALA A 32 7.54 5.97 0.81
CA ALA A 32 6.77 7.10 0.30
C ALA A 32 6.78 8.29 1.27
N VAL A 33 6.59 8.04 2.57
CA VAL A 33 6.65 9.08 3.62
C VAL A 33 8.02 9.75 3.67
N LEU A 34 9.11 8.96 3.54
CA LEU A 34 10.47 9.52 3.54
C LEU A 34 10.71 10.48 2.37
N GLN A 35 10.14 10.23 1.20
CA GLN A 35 10.19 11.18 0.08
C GLN A 35 9.49 12.49 0.41
N MET A 36 8.30 12.42 1.04
CA MET A 36 7.56 13.62 1.45
C MET A 36 8.30 14.41 2.53
N TYR A 37 9.01 13.73 3.44
CA TYR A 37 9.81 14.38 4.47
C TYR A 37 11.00 15.13 3.90
N GLU A 38 11.68 14.60 2.86
CA GLU A 38 12.72 15.35 2.17
C GLU A 38 12.21 16.66 1.58
N ILE A 39 11.01 16.65 0.99
CA ILE A 39 10.40 17.85 0.39
C ILE A 39 9.93 18.83 1.48
N ARG A 40 9.30 18.33 2.52
CA ARG A 40 8.59 19.13 3.52
C ARG A 40 9.52 19.77 4.56
N TRP A 41 10.56 19.05 4.97
CA TRP A 41 11.39 19.41 6.12
C TRP A 41 12.80 19.85 5.74
N ARG A 42 13.24 19.57 4.51
CA ARG A 42 14.57 19.99 4.05
C ARG A 42 14.46 21.11 3.02
N PRO A 43 15.19 22.21 3.21
CA PRO A 43 15.44 23.19 2.15
C PRO A 43 16.01 22.50 0.91
N GLU A 44 15.72 23.04 -0.27
CA GLU A 44 16.08 22.41 -1.54
C GLU A 44 17.58 22.11 -1.64
N GLU A 45 18.43 23.05 -1.18
CA GLU A 45 19.90 22.95 -1.18
C GLU A 45 20.45 21.84 -0.26
N HIS A 46 19.63 21.31 0.65
CA HIS A 46 19.99 20.22 1.56
C HIS A 46 19.36 18.88 1.22
N ARG A 47 18.58 18.82 0.12
CA ARG A 47 17.98 17.57 -0.33
C ARG A 47 19.01 16.69 -1.00
N VAL A 48 18.96 15.41 -0.70
CA VAL A 48 19.88 14.41 -1.27
C VAL A 48 19.14 13.62 -2.35
N GLU A 49 19.34 14.01 -3.60
CA GLU A 49 18.66 13.39 -4.76
C GLU A 49 18.85 11.86 -4.81
N LYS A 50 20.05 11.38 -4.53
CA LYS A 50 20.35 9.93 -4.50
C LYS A 50 19.51 9.20 -3.45
N TRP A 51 19.27 9.83 -2.31
CA TRP A 51 18.40 9.28 -1.27
C TRP A 51 16.94 9.22 -1.71
N VAL A 52 16.44 10.29 -2.30
CA VAL A 52 15.07 10.35 -2.83
C VAL A 52 14.89 9.29 -3.93
N ALA A 53 15.84 9.17 -4.86
CA ALA A 53 15.80 8.16 -5.91
C ALA A 53 15.80 6.72 -5.34
N HIS A 54 16.55 6.49 -4.26
CA HIS A 54 16.55 5.19 -3.56
C HIS A 54 15.17 4.87 -2.98
N GLN A 55 14.50 5.84 -2.33
CA GLN A 55 13.14 5.63 -1.79
C GLN A 55 12.10 5.46 -2.92
N LYS A 56 12.19 6.24 -4.00
CA LYS A 56 11.35 6.03 -5.20
C LYS A 56 11.49 4.62 -5.77
N GLY A 57 12.71 4.12 -5.86
CA GLY A 57 12.96 2.75 -6.32
C GLY A 57 12.35 1.68 -5.41
N LYS A 58 12.31 1.89 -4.09
CA LYS A 58 11.60 0.98 -3.17
C LYS A 58 10.10 0.97 -3.44
N VAL A 59 9.49 2.15 -3.59
CA VAL A 59 8.06 2.26 -3.91
C VAL A 59 7.74 1.55 -5.22
N ALA A 60 8.50 1.80 -6.28
CA ALA A 60 8.30 1.16 -7.58
C ALA A 60 8.35 -0.38 -7.47
N ARG A 61 9.40 -0.92 -6.86
CA ARG A 61 9.53 -2.38 -6.69
C ARG A 61 8.43 -2.99 -5.83
N ALA A 62 7.96 -2.28 -4.81
CA ALA A 62 6.86 -2.75 -3.98
C ALA A 62 5.52 -2.77 -4.74
N LEU A 63 5.27 -1.78 -5.58
CA LEU A 63 4.10 -1.74 -6.47
C LEU A 63 4.15 -2.87 -7.50
N ASP A 64 5.30 -3.08 -8.16
CA ASP A 64 5.49 -4.19 -9.11
C ASP A 64 5.26 -5.54 -8.46
N GLU A 65 5.78 -5.74 -7.25
CA GLU A 65 5.59 -6.99 -6.51
C GLU A 65 4.12 -7.17 -6.09
N ALA A 66 3.45 -6.12 -5.63
CA ALA A 66 2.03 -6.17 -5.32
C ALA A 66 1.19 -6.49 -6.57
N GLU A 67 1.46 -5.81 -7.70
CA GLU A 67 0.80 -6.07 -8.99
C GLU A 67 0.95 -7.53 -9.42
N ARG A 68 2.15 -8.10 -9.23
CA ARG A 68 2.46 -9.47 -9.63
C ARG A 68 1.84 -10.53 -8.72
N SER A 69 1.82 -10.28 -7.41
CA SER A 69 1.50 -11.28 -6.38
C SER A 69 0.07 -11.19 -5.86
N LEU A 70 -0.66 -10.12 -6.21
CA LEU A 70 -2.03 -9.96 -5.76
C LEU A 70 -2.92 -10.93 -6.54
N ASP A 71 -3.52 -11.88 -5.82
CA ASP A 71 -4.54 -12.74 -6.41
C ASP A 71 -5.75 -11.90 -6.81
N ALA A 72 -6.09 -11.99 -8.08
CA ALA A 72 -7.27 -11.34 -8.65
C ALA A 72 -8.60 -11.98 -8.18
N ALA A 73 -8.57 -12.82 -7.14
CA ALA A 73 -9.77 -13.48 -6.63
C ALA A 73 -10.61 -12.50 -5.80
N PRO A 74 -11.70 -11.94 -6.35
CA PRO A 74 -12.50 -10.93 -5.67
C PRO A 74 -13.26 -11.46 -4.45
N ALA A 75 -13.24 -12.77 -4.20
CA ALA A 75 -14.03 -13.43 -3.15
C ALA A 75 -13.23 -13.76 -1.87
N ALA A 76 -11.92 -13.51 -1.82
CA ALA A 76 -11.14 -13.82 -0.63
C ALA A 76 -11.54 -12.92 0.56
N PRO A 77 -11.60 -13.46 1.80
CA PRO A 77 -11.83 -12.65 2.99
C PRO A 77 -10.76 -11.55 3.12
N ILE A 78 -11.22 -10.34 3.48
CA ILE A 78 -10.32 -9.21 3.71
C ILE A 78 -9.49 -9.50 4.95
N HIS A 79 -8.18 -9.27 4.86
CA HIS A 79 -7.23 -9.43 5.96
C HIS A 79 -6.35 -8.19 6.10
N VAL A 80 -5.54 -8.14 7.15
CA VAL A 80 -4.70 -7.00 7.51
C VAL A 80 -3.82 -6.51 6.36
N GLY A 81 -3.27 -7.42 5.55
CA GLY A 81 -2.44 -7.05 4.39
C GLY A 81 -3.22 -6.29 3.31
N HIS A 82 -4.49 -6.64 3.08
CA HIS A 82 -5.36 -5.89 2.16
C HIS A 82 -5.62 -4.47 2.66
N ILE A 83 -5.89 -4.32 3.97
CA ILE A 83 -6.12 -3.01 4.58
C ILE A 83 -4.86 -2.15 4.46
N ALA A 84 -3.70 -2.70 4.82
CA ALA A 84 -2.42 -2.00 4.72
C ALA A 84 -2.12 -1.54 3.28
N LEU A 85 -2.34 -2.43 2.29
CA LEU A 85 -2.13 -2.11 0.88
C LEU A 85 -3.10 -1.01 0.40
N ALA A 86 -4.37 -1.08 0.76
CA ALA A 86 -5.35 -0.04 0.39
C ALA A 86 -4.96 1.32 0.98
N CYS A 87 -4.52 1.36 2.24
CA CYS A 87 -4.03 2.59 2.87
C CYS A 87 -2.78 3.13 2.16
N ALA A 88 -1.83 2.28 1.79
CA ALA A 88 -0.62 2.70 1.08
C ALA A 88 -0.93 3.28 -0.31
N LEU A 89 -1.81 2.62 -1.08
CA LEU A 89 -2.25 3.12 -2.40
C LEU A 89 -3.03 4.44 -2.27
N GLY A 90 -3.92 4.56 -1.28
CA GLY A 90 -4.63 5.81 -0.97
C GLY A 90 -3.67 6.94 -0.59
N TYR A 91 -2.61 6.65 0.15
CA TYR A 91 -1.55 7.63 0.45
C TYR A 91 -0.81 8.09 -0.82
N LEU A 92 -0.51 7.17 -1.74
CA LEU A 92 0.10 7.51 -3.02
C LEU A 92 -0.84 8.36 -3.90
N ASP A 93 -2.14 8.11 -3.86
CA ASP A 93 -3.12 8.97 -4.53
C ASP A 93 -3.09 10.40 -3.96
N LEU A 94 -3.09 10.53 -2.63
CA LEU A 94 -3.11 11.80 -1.93
C LEU A 94 -1.83 12.63 -2.12
N ARG A 95 -0.65 12.00 -2.08
CA ARG A 95 0.64 12.68 -2.01
C ARG A 95 1.43 12.69 -3.31
N PHE A 96 1.12 11.78 -4.23
CA PHE A 96 1.83 11.59 -5.50
C PHE A 96 0.88 11.58 -6.70
N GLU A 97 -0.30 12.21 -6.56
CA GLU A 97 -1.27 12.42 -7.64
C GLU A 97 -1.71 11.11 -8.34
N GLY A 98 -1.63 9.99 -7.65
CA GLY A 98 -2.04 8.69 -8.19
C GLY A 98 -1.22 8.21 -9.39
N GLN A 99 0.01 8.69 -9.59
CA GLN A 99 0.86 8.33 -10.74
C GLN A 99 1.07 6.81 -10.88
N TRP A 100 1.05 6.08 -9.76
CA TRP A 100 1.18 4.62 -9.73
C TRP A 100 0.11 3.90 -10.57
N ARG A 101 -1.05 4.52 -10.78
CA ARG A 101 -2.18 3.94 -11.49
C ARG A 101 -1.90 3.70 -12.98
N ASN A 102 -0.98 4.46 -13.55
CA ASN A 102 -0.65 4.37 -14.99
C ASN A 102 -0.04 3.01 -15.37
N ASP A 103 0.75 2.43 -14.48
CA ASP A 103 1.56 1.24 -14.76
C ASP A 103 1.06 -0.02 -14.03
N HIS A 104 0.03 0.10 -13.16
CA HIS A 104 -0.44 -0.99 -12.30
C HIS A 104 -1.96 -1.22 -12.41
N PRO A 105 -2.46 -1.65 -13.58
CA PRO A 105 -3.91 -1.78 -13.82
C PRO A 105 -4.59 -2.82 -12.94
N LYS A 106 -3.90 -3.89 -12.51
CA LYS A 106 -4.48 -4.88 -11.60
C LYS A 106 -4.67 -4.30 -10.20
N LEU A 107 -3.72 -3.50 -9.71
CA LEU A 107 -3.85 -2.80 -8.43
C LEU A 107 -4.99 -1.77 -8.48
N VAL A 108 -5.18 -1.08 -9.61
CA VAL A 108 -6.31 -0.16 -9.79
C VAL A 108 -7.62 -0.92 -9.65
N ALA A 109 -7.81 -1.99 -10.42
CA ALA A 109 -9.02 -2.80 -10.36
C ALA A 109 -9.27 -3.40 -8.97
N TRP A 110 -8.19 -3.84 -8.31
CA TRP A 110 -8.25 -4.37 -6.95
C TRP A 110 -8.66 -3.30 -5.93
N LEU A 111 -8.11 -2.09 -6.01
CA LEU A 111 -8.44 -0.99 -5.08
C LEU A 111 -9.89 -0.54 -5.26
N ASP A 112 -10.39 -0.49 -6.50
CA ASP A 112 -11.77 -0.16 -6.80
C ASP A 112 -12.72 -1.23 -6.22
N ASP A 113 -12.36 -2.52 -6.31
CA ASP A 113 -13.13 -3.59 -5.68
C ASP A 113 -13.08 -3.52 -4.15
N PHE A 114 -11.91 -3.26 -3.59
CA PHE A 114 -11.74 -3.09 -2.14
C PHE A 114 -12.61 -1.94 -1.60
N ALA A 115 -12.63 -0.80 -2.28
CA ALA A 115 -13.45 0.36 -1.91
C ALA A 115 -14.95 0.02 -1.89
N ARG A 116 -15.45 -0.75 -2.87
CA ARG A 116 -16.84 -1.22 -2.88
C ARG A 116 -17.17 -2.16 -1.72
N ARG A 117 -16.22 -3.03 -1.34
CA ARG A 117 -16.40 -4.04 -0.27
C ARG A 117 -16.21 -3.46 1.12
N VAL A 118 -15.48 -2.36 1.25
CA VAL A 118 -15.14 -1.69 2.51
C VAL A 118 -15.54 -0.22 2.45
N PRO A 119 -16.83 0.10 2.65
CA PRO A 119 -17.30 1.49 2.56
C PRO A 119 -16.55 2.46 3.50
N ALA A 120 -16.01 1.97 4.62
CA ALA A 120 -15.21 2.74 5.54
C ALA A 120 -13.93 3.32 4.88
N PHE A 121 -13.41 2.67 3.84
CA PHE A 121 -12.24 3.17 3.11
C PHE A 121 -12.55 4.51 2.43
N GLU A 122 -13.66 4.60 1.69
CA GLU A 122 -14.09 5.86 1.07
C GLU A 122 -14.54 6.90 2.12
N ALA A 123 -15.21 6.47 3.18
CA ALA A 123 -15.68 7.37 4.24
C ALA A 123 -14.53 8.03 5.02
N THR A 124 -13.35 7.44 5.03
CA THR A 124 -12.15 7.96 5.71
C THR A 124 -11.11 8.54 4.76
N ARG A 125 -11.40 8.59 3.45
CA ARG A 125 -10.54 9.17 2.44
C ARG A 125 -10.47 10.69 2.62
N MET A 126 -9.25 11.23 2.70
CA MET A 126 -9.01 12.68 2.80
C MET A 126 -8.90 13.30 1.41
#